data_2e42efeee58df3f2fe95a5abb08a3cb2
#
_entry.id   2e42efeee58df3f2fe95a5abb08a3cb2
#
_cell.length_a   1.000
_cell.length_b   1.000
_cell.length_c   1.000
_cell.angle_alpha   90.00
_cell.angle_beta   90.00
_cell.angle_gamma   90.00
#
_symmetry.space_group_name_H-M   'P 1'
#
loop_
_entity.id
_entity.type
_entity.pdbx_description
1 polymer ?
#
loop_
_entity_poly.entity_id
_entity_poly.type
_entity_poly.pdbx_seq_one_letter_code
_entity_poly.pdbx_strand_id
1 'polypeptide(L)'
;MARIGVAVVGAGFMGPVHAEALRRAGCEVVGVLGVSDAETTRFAASLGARGYRSLDELLSDPAVQSVHLTTPNKLHFEMAKAALSAGKHVVCEKPLAMNSKETAELVALAARHPRQAAAVNYNLRFYPLNLEARERVRGGQLGKVHHVAGSYVQDWLLLDTDYNWRVLAEEGGALRAVADIGTHWLDLVHAVTGLTVESLCADLLTVHPVRRRPRGEVETFSGKLAKEDELEPVDITTEDYGGILLRFEGGARGTLTVSQVTAGRKNSMRYEIAGEKAALFWNSEDPDQMWIGRRSGPNEILMRDPSLVSGPARAAISVPGGHAEGYADTFKQHFRAFYGYVAKGDFKAPAPFATFEDGHREVVLCEAVLASHRKRGWVEVPR
;
A
#
# COMPACT_ATOMS: atom_id res chain seq x y z
N MET A 1 -13.24 6.16 -25.37
CA MET A 1 -13.43 4.92 -24.61
C MET A 1 -14.65 5.09 -23.74
N ALA A 2 -15.52 4.07 -23.60
CA ALA A 2 -16.60 4.11 -22.61
C ALA A 2 -15.99 4.32 -21.22
N ARG A 3 -16.57 5.21 -20.43
CA ARG A 3 -16.13 5.43 -19.05
C ARG A 3 -16.47 4.18 -18.24
N ILE A 4 -15.50 3.61 -17.55
CA ILE A 4 -15.72 2.49 -16.64
C ILE A 4 -16.43 3.02 -15.39
N GLY A 5 -17.59 2.44 -15.07
CA GLY A 5 -18.33 2.76 -13.86
C GLY A 5 -17.69 2.08 -12.63
N VAL A 6 -17.31 2.89 -11.66
CA VAL A 6 -16.61 2.43 -10.46
C VAL A 6 -17.43 2.72 -9.21
N ALA A 7 -17.52 1.75 -8.30
CA ALA A 7 -18.08 1.95 -6.98
C ALA A 7 -16.96 1.93 -5.91
N VAL A 8 -17.10 2.78 -4.88
CA VAL A 8 -16.20 2.82 -3.71
C VAL A 8 -16.94 2.29 -2.49
N VAL A 9 -16.39 1.26 -1.87
CA VAL A 9 -16.93 0.61 -0.67
C VAL A 9 -16.04 0.94 0.53
N GLY A 10 -16.60 1.66 1.50
CA GLY A 10 -15.88 2.26 2.62
C GLY A 10 -15.77 3.78 2.44
N ALA A 11 -16.38 4.54 3.34
CA ALA A 11 -16.44 6.01 3.29
C ALA A 11 -15.55 6.68 4.34
N GLY A 12 -14.68 5.91 5.02
CA GLY A 12 -13.66 6.41 5.92
C GLY A 12 -12.55 7.18 5.17
N PHE A 13 -11.40 7.39 5.80
CA PHE A 13 -10.30 8.18 5.25
C PHE A 13 -9.91 7.83 3.80
N MET A 14 -9.80 6.52 3.47
CA MET A 14 -9.35 6.08 2.15
C MET A 14 -10.43 6.18 1.05
N GLY A 15 -11.72 6.13 1.40
CA GLY A 15 -12.80 6.25 0.43
C GLY A 15 -12.77 7.55 -0.39
N PRO A 16 -12.75 8.73 0.25
CA PRO A 16 -12.59 10.02 -0.42
C PRO A 16 -11.30 10.13 -1.25
N VAL A 17 -10.17 9.58 -0.76
CA VAL A 17 -8.88 9.58 -1.47
C VAL A 17 -9.00 8.79 -2.78
N HIS A 18 -9.62 7.59 -2.73
CA HIS A 18 -9.86 6.80 -3.92
C HIS A 18 -10.81 7.50 -4.90
N ALA A 19 -11.90 8.08 -4.40
CA ALA A 19 -12.89 8.77 -5.24
C ALA A 19 -12.29 9.97 -5.97
N GLU A 20 -11.45 10.76 -5.29
CA GLU A 20 -10.73 11.89 -5.88
C GLU A 20 -9.76 11.42 -6.97
N ALA A 21 -8.94 10.41 -6.66
CA ALA A 21 -7.97 9.86 -7.59
C ALA A 21 -8.63 9.22 -8.82
N LEU A 22 -9.77 8.54 -8.65
CA LEU A 22 -10.57 7.98 -9.74
C LEU A 22 -11.06 9.08 -10.71
N ARG A 23 -11.58 10.17 -10.18
CA ARG A 23 -12.01 11.32 -10.99
C ARG A 23 -10.84 11.92 -11.77
N ARG A 24 -9.68 12.09 -11.13
CA ARG A 24 -8.45 12.55 -11.81
C ARG A 24 -7.93 11.55 -12.83
N ALA A 25 -8.18 10.25 -12.65
CA ALA A 25 -7.87 9.21 -13.63
C ALA A 25 -8.85 9.16 -14.81
N GLY A 26 -9.94 9.93 -14.77
CA GLY A 26 -10.97 9.98 -15.82
C GLY A 26 -12.02 8.87 -15.70
N CYS A 27 -12.10 8.19 -14.54
CA CYS A 27 -13.13 7.20 -14.23
C CYS A 27 -14.42 7.87 -13.73
N GLU A 28 -15.55 7.18 -13.88
CA GLU A 28 -16.83 7.62 -13.33
C GLU A 28 -17.12 6.90 -12.01
N VAL A 29 -17.20 7.66 -10.91
CA VAL A 29 -17.65 7.10 -9.62
C VAL A 29 -19.18 7.07 -9.66
N VAL A 30 -19.74 5.90 -9.99
CA VAL A 30 -21.19 5.70 -10.16
C VAL A 30 -21.89 5.40 -8.86
N GLY A 31 -21.17 4.91 -7.84
CA GLY A 31 -21.78 4.53 -6.59
C GLY A 31 -20.84 4.42 -5.41
N VAL A 32 -21.43 4.43 -4.21
CA VAL A 32 -20.73 4.29 -2.95
C VAL A 32 -21.52 3.46 -1.94
N LEU A 33 -20.79 2.83 -1.02
CA LEU A 33 -21.35 2.11 0.11
C LEU A 33 -20.49 2.41 1.36
N GLY A 34 -21.08 2.98 2.39
CA GLY A 34 -20.48 3.19 3.72
C GLY A 34 -20.88 2.11 4.72
N VAL A 35 -20.45 2.27 5.97
CA VAL A 35 -20.77 1.34 7.07
C VAL A 35 -22.22 1.52 7.58
N SER A 36 -22.83 2.68 7.33
CA SER A 36 -24.21 3.01 7.69
C SER A 36 -24.90 3.78 6.57
N ASP A 37 -26.25 3.80 6.59
CA ASP A 37 -27.05 4.57 5.64
C ASP A 37 -26.73 6.07 5.69
N ALA A 38 -26.47 6.61 6.88
CA ALA A 38 -26.11 8.02 7.09
C ALA A 38 -24.75 8.35 6.44
N GLU A 39 -23.75 7.49 6.64
CA GLU A 39 -22.43 7.64 6.03
C GLU A 39 -22.51 7.49 4.50
N THR A 40 -23.22 6.47 4.02
CA THR A 40 -23.46 6.25 2.59
C THR A 40 -24.11 7.47 1.95
N THR A 41 -25.15 8.03 2.58
CA THR A 41 -25.87 9.19 2.07
C THR A 41 -24.96 10.42 1.99
N ARG A 42 -24.18 10.71 3.03
CA ARG A 42 -23.23 11.83 3.04
C ARG A 42 -22.17 11.68 1.96
N PHE A 43 -21.59 10.48 1.84
CA PHE A 43 -20.54 10.21 0.86
C PHE A 43 -21.08 10.27 -0.57
N ALA A 44 -22.26 9.68 -0.83
CA ALA A 44 -22.94 9.76 -2.11
C ALA A 44 -23.22 11.21 -2.53
N ALA A 45 -23.76 12.02 -1.62
CA ALA A 45 -24.05 13.43 -1.88
C ALA A 45 -22.80 14.25 -2.22
N SER A 46 -21.65 14.00 -1.54
CA SER A 46 -20.39 14.69 -1.80
C SER A 46 -19.82 14.38 -3.19
N LEU A 47 -20.18 13.26 -3.76
CA LEU A 47 -19.70 12.79 -5.06
C LEU A 47 -20.73 12.95 -6.19
N GLY A 48 -21.99 13.22 -5.91
CA GLY A 48 -23.06 13.13 -6.88
C GLY A 48 -23.25 11.70 -7.42
N ALA A 49 -22.95 10.70 -6.59
CA ALA A 49 -23.00 9.27 -6.93
C ALA A 49 -24.21 8.60 -6.26
N ARG A 50 -24.56 7.39 -6.70
CA ARG A 50 -25.61 6.59 -6.07
C ARG A 50 -25.13 6.01 -4.74
N GLY A 51 -25.91 6.16 -3.65
CA GLY A 51 -25.72 5.39 -2.41
C GLY A 51 -26.40 4.03 -2.50
N TYR A 52 -25.68 2.95 -2.21
CA TYR A 52 -26.23 1.59 -2.14
C TYR A 52 -26.50 1.22 -0.69
N ARG A 53 -27.48 0.33 -0.45
CA ARG A 53 -27.85 -0.15 0.89
C ARG A 53 -27.09 -1.40 1.30
N SER A 54 -26.58 -2.16 0.34
CA SER A 54 -25.82 -3.38 0.59
C SER A 54 -24.79 -3.62 -0.51
N LEU A 55 -23.81 -4.48 -0.20
CA LEU A 55 -22.82 -4.93 -1.18
C LEU A 55 -23.50 -5.71 -2.32
N ASP A 56 -24.49 -6.55 -2.02
CA ASP A 56 -25.23 -7.32 -3.02
C ASP A 56 -25.99 -6.43 -4.01
N GLU A 57 -26.66 -5.37 -3.51
CA GLU A 57 -27.29 -4.39 -4.38
C GLU A 57 -26.26 -3.73 -5.31
N LEU A 58 -25.13 -3.30 -4.76
CA LEU A 58 -24.05 -2.67 -5.53
C LEU A 58 -23.48 -3.62 -6.60
N LEU A 59 -23.19 -4.86 -6.22
CA LEU A 59 -22.61 -5.85 -7.13
C LEU A 59 -23.59 -6.30 -8.23
N SER A 60 -24.89 -6.23 -7.98
CA SER A 60 -25.94 -6.57 -8.97
C SER A 60 -26.16 -5.46 -10.00
N ASP A 61 -25.70 -4.23 -9.74
CA ASP A 61 -25.88 -3.11 -10.67
C ASP A 61 -24.93 -3.26 -11.88
N PRO A 62 -25.45 -3.33 -13.12
CA PRO A 62 -24.62 -3.41 -14.32
C PRO A 62 -23.81 -2.12 -14.60
N ALA A 63 -24.21 -0.99 -14.03
CA ALA A 63 -23.45 0.24 -14.12
C ALA A 63 -22.11 0.15 -13.34
N VAL A 64 -22.03 -0.70 -12.33
CA VAL A 64 -20.81 -0.97 -11.56
C VAL A 64 -19.98 -2.05 -12.27
N GLN A 65 -18.88 -1.67 -12.88
CA GLN A 65 -17.96 -2.57 -13.57
C GLN A 65 -16.73 -2.90 -12.70
N SER A 66 -16.37 -2.00 -11.79
CA SER A 66 -15.23 -2.13 -10.88
C SER A 66 -15.58 -1.67 -9.48
N VAL A 67 -14.95 -2.28 -8.48
CA VAL A 67 -15.13 -1.96 -7.06
C VAL A 67 -13.79 -1.63 -6.42
N HIS A 68 -13.74 -0.50 -5.70
CA HIS A 68 -12.64 -0.15 -4.81
C HIS A 68 -13.05 -0.47 -3.38
N LEU A 69 -12.29 -1.36 -2.72
CA LEU A 69 -12.50 -1.77 -1.33
C LEU A 69 -11.58 -0.97 -0.43
N THR A 70 -12.15 -0.05 0.35
CA THR A 70 -11.44 0.87 1.26
C THR A 70 -11.96 0.73 2.70
N THR A 71 -12.47 -0.44 3.01
CA THR A 71 -13.03 -0.84 4.30
C THR A 71 -11.92 -1.22 5.31
N PRO A 72 -12.25 -1.48 6.59
CA PRO A 72 -11.32 -2.11 7.52
C PRO A 72 -10.82 -3.49 7.05
N ASN A 73 -9.59 -3.85 7.41
CA ASN A 73 -8.87 -5.03 6.91
C ASN A 73 -9.69 -6.33 7.01
N LYS A 74 -10.39 -6.54 8.11
CA LYS A 74 -11.21 -7.75 8.36
C LYS A 74 -12.33 -7.98 7.34
N LEU A 75 -12.71 -6.97 6.59
CA LEU A 75 -13.80 -7.06 5.59
C LEU A 75 -13.27 -7.33 4.17
N HIS A 76 -11.97 -7.17 3.93
CA HIS A 76 -11.38 -7.27 2.58
C HIS A 76 -11.63 -8.62 1.94
N PHE A 77 -11.42 -9.72 2.68
CA PHE A 77 -11.54 -11.07 2.15
C PHE A 77 -12.93 -11.35 1.56
N GLU A 78 -13.99 -11.21 2.37
CA GLU A 78 -15.34 -11.52 1.92
C GLU A 78 -15.82 -10.57 0.82
N MET A 79 -15.48 -9.28 0.92
CA MET A 79 -15.87 -8.29 -0.09
C MET A 79 -15.15 -8.49 -1.43
N ALA A 80 -13.84 -8.79 -1.41
CA ALA A 80 -13.08 -9.07 -2.62
C ALA A 80 -13.56 -10.36 -3.29
N LYS A 81 -13.85 -11.40 -2.50
CA LYS A 81 -14.43 -12.67 -2.96
C LYS A 81 -15.79 -12.47 -3.63
N ALA A 82 -16.68 -11.72 -2.99
CA ALA A 82 -18.00 -11.40 -3.55
C ALA A 82 -17.88 -10.60 -4.85
N ALA A 83 -17.03 -9.57 -4.88
CA ALA A 83 -16.86 -8.72 -6.06
C ALA A 83 -16.30 -9.48 -7.27
N LEU A 84 -15.25 -10.31 -7.07
CA LEU A 84 -14.71 -11.17 -8.14
C LEU A 84 -15.75 -12.17 -8.63
N SER A 85 -16.50 -12.81 -7.73
CA SER A 85 -17.53 -13.79 -8.07
C SER A 85 -18.71 -13.14 -8.84
N ALA A 86 -18.99 -11.87 -8.59
CA ALA A 86 -19.96 -11.08 -9.35
C ALA A 86 -19.41 -10.54 -10.69
N GLY A 87 -18.18 -10.93 -11.07
CA GLY A 87 -17.56 -10.54 -12.35
C GLY A 87 -17.05 -9.10 -12.38
N LYS A 88 -16.83 -8.46 -11.21
CA LYS A 88 -16.33 -7.09 -11.15
C LYS A 88 -14.78 -7.07 -11.11
N HIS A 89 -14.19 -6.03 -11.70
CA HIS A 89 -12.77 -5.73 -11.44
C HIS A 89 -12.62 -5.21 -10.02
N VAL A 90 -11.50 -5.51 -9.35
CA VAL A 90 -11.30 -5.18 -7.94
C VAL A 90 -9.98 -4.44 -7.72
N VAL A 91 -10.04 -3.33 -7.00
CA VAL A 91 -8.89 -2.70 -6.35
C VAL A 91 -9.14 -2.76 -4.85
N CYS A 92 -8.35 -3.54 -4.13
CA CYS A 92 -8.47 -3.71 -2.68
C CYS A 92 -7.38 -2.90 -1.97
N GLU A 93 -7.73 -2.22 -0.87
CA GLU A 93 -6.73 -1.66 0.04
C GLU A 93 -5.87 -2.76 0.67
N LYS A 94 -4.70 -2.37 1.09
CA LYS A 94 -3.74 -3.24 1.79
C LYS A 94 -4.03 -3.26 3.31
N PRO A 95 -3.70 -4.36 3.97
CA PRO A 95 -3.32 -5.67 3.44
C PRO A 95 -4.48 -6.32 2.69
N LEU A 96 -4.18 -7.22 1.75
CA LEU A 96 -5.21 -7.88 0.92
C LEU A 96 -6.27 -8.61 1.75
N ALA A 97 -5.86 -9.27 2.84
CA ALA A 97 -6.73 -9.87 3.86
C ALA A 97 -5.96 -10.05 5.19
N MET A 98 -6.57 -10.69 6.18
CA MET A 98 -6.04 -10.79 7.54
C MET A 98 -4.95 -11.85 7.70
N ASN A 99 -4.88 -12.85 6.82
CA ASN A 99 -3.92 -13.97 6.89
C ASN A 99 -3.65 -14.58 5.51
N SER A 100 -2.59 -15.39 5.44
CA SER A 100 -2.14 -16.01 4.18
C SER A 100 -3.12 -17.05 3.62
N LYS A 101 -3.95 -17.69 4.45
CA LYS A 101 -4.98 -18.63 3.99
C LYS A 101 -6.06 -17.90 3.19
N GLU A 102 -6.54 -16.77 3.70
CA GLU A 102 -7.53 -15.93 3.03
C GLU A 102 -6.97 -15.37 1.71
N THR A 103 -5.74 -14.85 1.74
CA THR A 103 -5.12 -14.28 0.53
C THR A 103 -4.82 -15.34 -0.51
N ALA A 104 -4.42 -16.56 -0.13
CA ALA A 104 -4.25 -17.67 -1.06
C ALA A 104 -5.58 -18.05 -1.76
N GLU A 105 -6.70 -18.04 -1.01
CA GLU A 105 -8.02 -18.27 -1.60
C GLU A 105 -8.40 -17.18 -2.61
N LEU A 106 -8.10 -15.92 -2.30
CA LEU A 106 -8.34 -14.79 -3.22
C LEU A 106 -7.48 -14.89 -4.49
N VAL A 107 -6.21 -15.27 -4.37
CA VAL A 107 -5.32 -15.52 -5.52
C VAL A 107 -5.90 -16.63 -6.40
N ALA A 108 -6.28 -17.77 -5.78
CA ALA A 108 -6.89 -18.89 -6.52
C ALA A 108 -8.22 -18.49 -7.17
N LEU A 109 -9.00 -17.61 -6.52
CA LEU A 109 -10.24 -17.10 -7.09
C LEU A 109 -9.96 -16.18 -8.29
N ALA A 110 -9.03 -15.23 -8.15
CA ALA A 110 -8.64 -14.33 -9.25
C ALA A 110 -8.17 -15.13 -10.49
N ALA A 111 -7.39 -16.20 -10.29
CA ALA A 111 -6.96 -17.09 -11.37
C ALA A 111 -8.13 -17.79 -12.09
N ARG A 112 -9.24 -18.09 -11.39
CA ARG A 112 -10.46 -18.63 -11.99
C ARG A 112 -11.29 -17.60 -12.75
N HIS A 113 -11.01 -16.31 -12.55
CA HIS A 113 -11.67 -15.19 -13.19
C HIS A 113 -10.72 -14.39 -14.11
N PRO A 114 -10.10 -15.01 -15.13
CA PRO A 114 -9.01 -14.40 -15.91
C PRO A 114 -9.41 -13.19 -16.77
N ARG A 115 -10.69 -12.82 -16.77
CA ARG A 115 -11.20 -11.60 -17.44
C ARG A 115 -11.46 -10.44 -16.46
N GLN A 116 -11.20 -10.64 -15.17
CA GLN A 116 -11.25 -9.61 -14.14
C GLN A 116 -9.82 -9.21 -13.75
N ALA A 117 -9.58 -7.91 -13.70
CA ALA A 117 -8.36 -7.38 -13.10
C ALA A 117 -8.55 -7.30 -11.58
N ALA A 118 -7.55 -7.76 -10.82
CA ALA A 118 -7.52 -7.75 -9.37
C ALA A 118 -6.21 -7.13 -8.88
N ALA A 119 -6.29 -6.00 -8.18
CA ALA A 119 -5.15 -5.23 -7.69
C ALA A 119 -5.20 -5.00 -6.19
N VAL A 120 -4.03 -4.95 -5.56
CA VAL A 120 -3.85 -4.42 -4.21
C VAL A 120 -3.27 -3.00 -4.30
N ASN A 121 -3.71 -2.10 -3.43
CA ASN A 121 -3.33 -0.69 -3.51
C ASN A 121 -1.95 -0.40 -2.93
N TYR A 122 -0.89 -0.95 -3.53
CA TYR A 122 0.50 -0.56 -3.26
C TYR A 122 0.88 0.63 -4.15
N ASN A 123 0.24 1.76 -3.88
CA ASN A 123 0.33 2.99 -4.66
C ASN A 123 1.74 3.59 -4.72
N LEU A 124 2.61 3.33 -3.73
CA LEU A 124 3.97 3.90 -3.67
C LEU A 124 4.87 3.43 -4.82
N ARG A 125 4.53 2.32 -5.50
CA ARG A 125 5.16 1.93 -6.77
C ARG A 125 5.07 3.02 -7.85
N PHE A 126 4.08 3.91 -7.75
CA PHE A 126 3.73 4.89 -8.80
C PHE A 126 4.29 6.29 -8.56
N TYR A 127 5.17 6.48 -7.60
CA TYR A 127 6.05 7.65 -7.66
C TYR A 127 6.92 7.57 -8.92
N PRO A 128 7.02 8.63 -9.74
CA PRO A 128 7.78 8.58 -10.99
C PRO A 128 9.22 8.11 -10.81
N LEU A 129 9.91 8.54 -9.75
CA LEU A 129 11.29 8.12 -9.52
C LEU A 129 11.41 6.67 -9.02
N ASN A 130 10.36 6.08 -8.43
CA ASN A 130 10.33 4.65 -8.13
C ASN A 130 10.18 3.81 -9.41
N LEU A 131 9.39 4.28 -10.37
CA LEU A 131 9.32 3.66 -11.70
C LEU A 131 10.66 3.80 -12.44
N GLU A 132 11.33 4.94 -12.32
CA GLU A 132 12.67 5.15 -12.87
C GLU A 132 13.71 4.23 -12.22
N ALA A 133 13.71 4.10 -10.89
CA ALA A 133 14.58 3.17 -10.18
C ALA A 133 14.43 1.74 -10.69
N ARG A 134 13.17 1.29 -10.87
CA ARG A 134 12.85 -0.02 -11.45
C ARG A 134 13.48 -0.20 -12.84
N GLU A 135 13.32 0.78 -13.73
CA GLU A 135 13.88 0.70 -15.09
C GLU A 135 15.41 0.69 -15.06
N ARG A 136 16.05 1.43 -14.17
CA ARG A 136 17.51 1.41 -13.99
C ARG A 136 18.02 0.06 -13.49
N VAL A 137 17.33 -0.55 -12.52
CA VAL A 137 17.70 -1.88 -12.04
C VAL A 137 17.53 -2.92 -13.14
N ARG A 138 16.37 -2.94 -13.80
CA ARG A 138 16.06 -3.86 -14.92
C ARG A 138 17.02 -3.68 -16.11
N GLY A 139 17.42 -2.44 -16.40
CA GLY A 139 18.39 -2.11 -17.42
C GLY A 139 19.84 -2.43 -17.04
N GLY A 140 20.10 -3.04 -15.87
CA GLY A 140 21.42 -3.46 -15.41
C GLY A 140 22.37 -2.32 -15.06
N GLN A 141 21.85 -1.10 -14.82
CA GLN A 141 22.66 0.07 -14.49
C GLN A 141 23.33 -0.04 -13.11
N LEU A 142 22.73 -0.81 -12.19
CA LEU A 142 23.31 -1.08 -10.88
C LEU A 142 24.25 -2.30 -10.89
N GLY A 143 24.20 -3.14 -11.93
CA GLY A 143 24.81 -4.48 -11.88
C GLY A 143 24.07 -5.39 -10.92
N LYS A 144 24.76 -6.40 -10.33
CA LYS A 144 24.20 -7.26 -9.31
C LYS A 144 23.92 -6.46 -8.03
N VAL A 145 22.70 -6.52 -7.52
CA VAL A 145 22.36 -5.89 -6.24
C VAL A 145 23.01 -6.67 -5.09
N HIS A 146 23.72 -5.96 -4.22
CA HIS A 146 24.39 -6.53 -3.05
C HIS A 146 23.56 -6.41 -1.78
N HIS A 147 22.99 -5.22 -1.56
CA HIS A 147 22.10 -5.02 -0.42
C HIS A 147 21.06 -3.92 -0.67
N VAL A 148 20.00 -3.96 0.14
CA VAL A 148 18.97 -2.94 0.23
C VAL A 148 18.79 -2.55 1.69
N ALA A 149 18.85 -1.26 1.99
CA ALA A 149 18.58 -0.75 3.33
C ALA A 149 17.49 0.31 3.29
N GLY A 150 16.66 0.36 4.32
CA GLY A 150 15.65 1.42 4.38
C GLY A 150 14.77 1.40 5.60
N SER A 151 13.79 2.29 5.56
CA SER A 151 12.83 2.43 6.63
C SER A 151 11.51 2.97 6.12
N TYR A 152 10.44 2.68 6.85
CA TYR A 152 9.21 3.43 6.78
C TYR A 152 8.80 3.84 8.19
N VAL A 153 8.86 5.13 8.49
CA VAL A 153 8.68 5.66 9.84
C VAL A 153 7.74 6.85 9.86
N GLN A 154 6.92 6.91 10.92
CA GLN A 154 5.87 7.91 11.14
C GLN A 154 5.81 8.29 12.62
N ASP A 155 5.09 9.37 12.99
CA ASP A 155 4.88 9.81 14.38
C ASP A 155 3.41 9.87 14.81
N TRP A 156 2.49 9.38 14.00
CA TRP A 156 1.07 9.59 14.25
C TRP A 156 0.49 8.76 15.43
N LEU A 157 1.25 7.78 15.93
CA LEU A 157 0.94 7.00 17.13
C LEU A 157 2.01 7.17 18.22
N LEU A 158 2.71 8.31 18.25
CA LEU A 158 3.81 8.59 19.16
C LEU A 158 3.39 8.61 20.63
N LEU A 159 2.23 9.17 20.92
CA LEU A 159 1.71 9.32 22.29
C LEU A 159 0.80 8.14 22.65
N ASP A 160 0.72 7.84 23.93
CA ASP A 160 -0.22 6.82 24.45
C ASP A 160 -1.70 7.21 24.26
N THR A 161 -1.98 8.49 24.02
CA THR A 161 -3.31 9.03 23.67
C THR A 161 -3.61 9.02 22.18
N ASP A 162 -2.63 8.73 21.31
CA ASP A 162 -2.88 8.55 19.90
C ASP A 162 -3.57 7.21 19.68
N TYR A 163 -4.80 7.23 19.20
CA TYR A 163 -5.62 6.04 19.03
C TYR A 163 -6.25 5.97 17.65
N ASN A 164 -6.33 4.77 17.12
CA ASN A 164 -7.08 4.41 15.91
C ASN A 164 -7.43 2.92 15.98
N TRP A 165 -8.49 2.48 15.30
CA TRP A 165 -8.91 1.08 15.27
C TRP A 165 -7.79 0.10 14.86
N ARG A 166 -6.81 0.55 14.07
CA ARG A 166 -5.66 -0.26 13.63
C ARG A 166 -4.77 -0.75 14.76
N VAL A 167 -4.82 -0.13 15.94
CA VAL A 167 -4.03 -0.58 17.11
C VAL A 167 -4.59 -1.87 17.72
N LEU A 168 -5.83 -2.23 17.39
CA LEU A 168 -6.50 -3.43 17.87
C LEU A 168 -6.25 -4.60 16.93
N ALA A 169 -5.74 -5.72 17.50
CA ALA A 169 -5.40 -6.90 16.70
C ALA A 169 -6.63 -7.55 16.04
N GLU A 170 -7.80 -7.49 16.68
CA GLU A 170 -9.06 -8.00 16.12
C GLU A 170 -9.57 -7.22 14.92
N GLU A 171 -9.16 -5.97 14.77
CA GLU A 171 -9.57 -5.09 13.66
C GLU A 171 -8.52 -5.02 12.55
N GLY A 172 -7.26 -4.85 12.93
CA GLY A 172 -6.14 -4.59 12.03
C GLY A 172 -5.31 -5.82 11.66
N GLY A 173 -5.35 -6.87 12.50
CA GLY A 173 -4.49 -8.05 12.39
C GLY A 173 -3.43 -8.13 13.48
N ALA A 174 -2.72 -9.24 13.53
CA ALA A 174 -1.73 -9.53 14.57
C ALA A 174 -0.51 -8.61 14.55
N LEU A 175 -0.23 -7.96 13.42
CA LEU A 175 0.79 -6.93 13.24
C LEU A 175 0.15 -5.61 12.83
N ARG A 176 0.75 -4.50 13.25
CA ARG A 176 0.27 -3.16 12.92
C ARG A 176 1.28 -2.37 12.10
N ALA A 177 2.37 -1.89 12.69
CA ALA A 177 3.33 -1.06 11.98
C ALA A 177 3.93 -1.79 10.77
N VAL A 178 4.27 -3.07 10.91
CA VAL A 178 4.79 -3.89 9.80
C VAL A 178 3.73 -4.10 8.73
N ALA A 179 2.51 -4.48 9.10
CA ALA A 179 1.43 -4.73 8.14
C ALA A 179 0.89 -3.45 7.50
N ASP A 180 0.85 -2.32 8.24
CA ASP A 180 0.33 -1.04 7.74
C ASP A 180 1.33 -0.33 6.82
N ILE A 181 2.60 -0.21 7.23
CA ILE A 181 3.60 0.54 6.48
C ILE A 181 4.80 -0.30 6.00
N GLY A 182 5.20 -1.33 6.74
CA GLY A 182 6.31 -2.20 6.34
C GLY A 182 6.08 -2.92 5.03
N THR A 183 4.86 -3.39 4.78
CA THR A 183 4.46 -4.04 3.52
C THR A 183 4.64 -3.14 2.30
N HIS A 184 4.41 -1.84 2.41
CA HIS A 184 4.68 -0.91 1.33
C HIS A 184 6.17 -0.86 0.94
N TRP A 185 7.07 -0.92 1.93
CA TRP A 185 8.50 -0.93 1.67
C TRP A 185 8.94 -2.25 1.03
N LEU A 186 8.47 -3.39 1.56
CA LEU A 186 8.78 -4.73 1.05
C LEU A 186 8.29 -4.89 -0.39
N ASP A 187 7.04 -4.50 -0.64
CA ASP A 187 6.43 -4.51 -1.97
C ASP A 187 7.19 -3.61 -2.96
N LEU A 188 7.55 -2.39 -2.56
CA LEU A 188 8.28 -1.47 -3.42
C LEU A 188 9.68 -1.99 -3.75
N VAL A 189 10.42 -2.52 -2.78
CA VAL A 189 11.75 -3.12 -3.00
C VAL A 189 11.65 -4.28 -3.97
N HIS A 190 10.67 -5.17 -3.79
CA HIS A 190 10.43 -6.25 -4.75
C HIS A 190 10.09 -5.70 -6.15
N ALA A 191 9.19 -4.74 -6.25
CA ALA A 191 8.77 -4.15 -7.53
C ALA A 191 9.93 -3.46 -8.27
N VAL A 192 10.84 -2.80 -7.55
CA VAL A 192 12.01 -2.12 -8.11
C VAL A 192 13.11 -3.09 -8.48
N THR A 193 13.42 -4.05 -7.61
CA THR A 193 14.63 -4.90 -7.74
C THR A 193 14.36 -6.27 -8.32
N GLY A 194 13.14 -6.79 -8.21
CA GLY A 194 12.82 -8.18 -8.47
C GLY A 194 13.34 -9.17 -7.42
N LEU A 195 13.94 -8.69 -6.33
CA LEU A 195 14.48 -9.53 -5.26
C LEU A 195 13.34 -10.16 -4.46
N THR A 196 13.41 -11.46 -4.21
CA THR A 196 12.47 -12.23 -3.37
C THR A 196 13.14 -12.54 -2.03
N VAL A 197 12.43 -12.32 -0.94
CA VAL A 197 12.93 -12.64 0.42
C VAL A 197 12.89 -14.15 0.61
N GLU A 198 14.05 -14.73 0.92
CA GLU A 198 14.23 -16.15 1.21
C GLU A 198 14.07 -16.45 2.70
N SER A 199 14.68 -15.63 3.56
CA SER A 199 14.58 -15.75 5.02
C SER A 199 14.72 -14.39 5.69
N LEU A 200 14.21 -14.28 6.91
CA LEU A 200 14.26 -13.05 7.69
C LEU A 200 14.46 -13.30 9.18
N CYS A 201 14.97 -12.25 9.87
CA CYS A 201 15.06 -12.18 11.31
C CYS A 201 14.49 -10.85 11.79
N ALA A 202 13.52 -10.88 12.69
CA ALA A 202 12.79 -9.71 13.13
C ALA A 202 12.76 -9.55 14.64
N ASP A 203 12.85 -8.31 15.10
CA ASP A 203 12.60 -7.88 16.48
C ASP A 203 11.52 -6.79 16.49
N LEU A 204 10.47 -7.02 17.29
CA LEU A 204 9.28 -6.17 17.36
C LEU A 204 9.15 -5.59 18.77
N LEU A 205 8.63 -4.36 18.87
CA LEU A 205 8.40 -3.69 20.15
C LEU A 205 7.02 -3.00 20.17
N THR A 206 6.23 -3.33 21.19
CA THR A 206 5.04 -2.54 21.57
C THR A 206 5.50 -1.48 22.58
N VAL A 207 5.60 -0.23 22.15
CA VAL A 207 6.09 0.88 22.98
C VAL A 207 5.03 1.28 24.02
N HIS A 208 3.75 1.27 23.60
CA HIS A 208 2.61 1.55 24.47
C HIS A 208 1.72 0.33 24.63
N PRO A 209 1.98 -0.57 25.62
CA PRO A 209 1.15 -1.76 25.85
C PRO A 209 -0.25 -1.42 26.36
N VAL A 210 -0.43 -0.20 26.85
CA VAL A 210 -1.74 0.38 27.18
C VAL A 210 -1.84 1.73 26.51
N ARG A 211 -2.90 1.94 25.72
CA ARG A 211 -3.24 3.25 25.18
C ARG A 211 -4.50 3.79 25.80
N ARG A 212 -4.69 5.10 25.72
CA ARG A 212 -5.88 5.80 26.21
C ARG A 212 -6.72 6.24 25.01
N ARG A 213 -7.88 5.61 24.81
CA ARG A 213 -8.79 5.95 23.72
C ARG A 213 -9.91 6.89 24.18
N PRO A 214 -10.41 7.78 23.31
CA PRO A 214 -11.62 8.55 23.55
C PRO A 214 -12.85 7.63 23.75
N ARG A 215 -13.78 8.03 24.65
CA ARG A 215 -15.05 7.31 24.90
C ARG A 215 -16.12 7.55 23.84
N GLY A 216 -15.76 7.75 22.60
CA GLY A 216 -16.69 8.01 21.51
C GLY A 216 -16.11 7.56 20.17
N GLU A 217 -16.81 7.85 19.08
CA GLU A 217 -16.29 7.60 17.75
C GLU A 217 -15.01 8.42 17.50
N VAL A 218 -13.97 7.76 16.99
CA VAL A 218 -12.68 8.35 16.69
C VAL A 218 -12.48 8.38 15.18
N GLU A 219 -12.43 9.58 14.63
CA GLU A 219 -11.98 9.74 13.25
C GLU A 219 -10.48 9.48 13.12
N THR A 220 -10.06 8.87 12.02
CA THR A 220 -8.64 8.62 11.75
C THR A 220 -7.88 9.96 11.71
N PHE A 221 -6.81 10.09 12.51
CA PHE A 221 -5.97 11.27 12.71
C PHE A 221 -6.56 12.43 13.52
N SER A 222 -7.75 12.31 14.14
CA SER A 222 -8.41 13.40 14.90
C SER A 222 -8.20 13.35 16.42
N GLY A 223 -7.70 12.23 16.98
CA GLY A 223 -7.65 11.97 18.43
C GLY A 223 -6.72 12.86 19.28
N LYS A 224 -6.04 13.84 18.71
CA LYS A 224 -5.01 14.66 19.38
C LYS A 224 -5.55 15.73 20.34
N LEU A 225 -6.88 15.88 20.46
CA LEU A 225 -7.52 16.99 21.20
C LEU A 225 -8.47 16.52 22.31
N ALA A 226 -8.54 15.22 22.61
CA ALA A 226 -9.41 14.71 23.67
C ALA A 226 -8.88 15.10 25.06
N LYS A 227 -9.80 15.49 25.97
CA LYS A 227 -9.45 15.80 27.36
C LYS A 227 -9.18 14.52 28.15
N GLU A 228 -8.35 14.60 29.18
CA GLU A 228 -7.90 13.43 29.99
C GLU A 228 -9.06 12.65 30.64
N ASP A 229 -10.10 13.34 31.10
CA ASP A 229 -11.30 12.78 31.72
C ASP A 229 -12.27 12.08 30.73
N GLU A 230 -12.06 12.28 29.44
CA GLU A 230 -12.80 11.66 28.33
C GLU A 230 -12.13 10.37 27.80
N LEU A 231 -11.01 9.94 28.39
CA LEU A 231 -10.20 8.82 27.94
C LEU A 231 -10.44 7.55 28.78
N GLU A 232 -10.31 6.39 28.17
CA GLU A 232 -10.32 5.08 28.83
C GLU A 232 -9.13 4.23 28.36
N PRO A 233 -8.55 3.40 29.26
CA PRO A 233 -7.43 2.54 28.88
C PRO A 233 -7.88 1.40 27.97
N VAL A 234 -7.00 0.99 27.07
CA VAL A 234 -7.15 -0.17 26.18
C VAL A 234 -5.82 -0.88 26.05
N ASP A 235 -5.82 -2.21 26.22
CA ASP A 235 -4.64 -3.05 26.07
C ASP A 235 -4.26 -3.21 24.60
N ILE A 236 -2.98 -3.06 24.31
CA ILE A 236 -2.42 -3.16 22.96
C ILE A 236 -1.41 -4.30 22.89
N THR A 237 -1.59 -5.18 21.92
CA THR A 237 -0.70 -6.31 21.66
C THR A 237 0.05 -6.20 20.32
N THR A 238 -0.31 -5.22 19.50
CA THR A 238 0.35 -4.96 18.21
C THR A 238 1.58 -4.09 18.39
N GLU A 239 2.56 -4.25 17.52
CA GLU A 239 3.84 -3.55 17.61
C GLU A 239 3.77 -2.12 17.07
N ASP A 240 4.54 -1.21 17.71
CA ASP A 240 4.80 0.16 17.28
C ASP A 240 6.07 0.27 16.43
N TYR A 241 6.99 -0.69 16.61
CA TYR A 241 8.31 -0.74 15.99
C TYR A 241 8.65 -2.15 15.53
N GLY A 242 9.38 -2.26 14.41
CA GLY A 242 9.99 -3.49 13.92
C GLY A 242 11.34 -3.23 13.27
N GLY A 243 12.36 -3.99 13.69
CA GLY A 243 13.65 -4.10 13.03
C GLY A 243 13.74 -5.45 12.32
N ILE A 244 14.00 -5.46 11.00
CA ILE A 244 13.94 -6.66 10.18
C ILE A 244 15.21 -6.80 9.36
N LEU A 245 15.92 -7.93 9.50
CA LEU A 245 17.01 -8.35 8.65
C LEU A 245 16.49 -9.30 7.58
N LEU A 246 16.92 -9.11 6.33
CA LEU A 246 16.44 -9.85 5.18
C LEU A 246 17.58 -10.57 4.46
N ARG A 247 17.32 -11.79 4.02
CA ARG A 247 18.12 -12.49 3.01
C ARG A 247 17.27 -12.68 1.77
N PHE A 248 17.82 -12.27 0.65
CA PHE A 248 17.13 -12.42 -0.64
C PHE A 248 17.71 -13.59 -1.42
N GLU A 249 16.91 -14.20 -2.25
CA GLU A 249 17.37 -15.16 -3.25
C GLU A 249 18.51 -14.54 -4.07
N GLY A 250 19.50 -15.35 -4.44
CA GLY A 250 20.69 -14.85 -5.16
C GLY A 250 21.74 -14.15 -4.29
N GLY A 251 21.52 -14.10 -2.95
CA GLY A 251 22.53 -13.76 -1.96
C GLY A 251 22.58 -12.31 -1.50
N ALA A 252 21.74 -11.41 -2.03
CA ALA A 252 21.63 -10.04 -1.53
C ALA A 252 21.14 -10.01 -0.06
N ARG A 253 21.40 -8.91 0.63
CA ARG A 253 20.99 -8.70 2.04
C ARG A 253 20.11 -7.47 2.15
N GLY A 254 19.27 -7.43 3.19
CA GLY A 254 18.44 -6.25 3.44
C GLY A 254 18.27 -5.93 4.92
N THR A 255 17.94 -4.66 5.16
CA THR A 255 17.53 -4.16 6.47
C THR A 255 16.34 -3.22 6.32
N LEU A 256 15.32 -3.43 7.14
CA LEU A 256 14.13 -2.58 7.19
C LEU A 256 13.86 -2.17 8.65
N THR A 257 13.70 -0.88 8.88
CA THR A 257 13.14 -0.34 10.11
C THR A 257 11.74 0.20 9.86
N VAL A 258 10.80 -0.26 10.66
CA VAL A 258 9.39 0.20 10.63
C VAL A 258 9.06 0.83 11.98
N SER A 259 8.42 2.00 12.00
CA SER A 259 8.01 2.66 13.25
C SER A 259 6.87 3.63 13.03
N GLN A 260 5.90 3.63 13.95
CA GLN A 260 4.84 4.65 14.00
C GLN A 260 4.97 5.59 15.21
N VAL A 261 6.14 5.54 15.87
CA VAL A 261 6.49 6.33 17.06
C VAL A 261 7.79 7.12 16.89
N THR A 262 8.13 7.49 15.66
CA THR A 262 9.35 8.25 15.35
C THR A 262 9.03 9.74 15.28
N ALA A 263 9.24 10.46 16.38
CA ALA A 263 8.94 11.89 16.52
C ALA A 263 9.46 12.72 15.34
N GLY A 264 8.58 13.56 14.77
CA GLY A 264 8.90 14.48 13.69
C GLY A 264 8.84 13.89 12.28
N ARG A 265 8.81 12.55 12.10
CA ARG A 265 8.62 11.91 10.80
C ARG A 265 7.14 11.74 10.51
N LYS A 266 6.64 12.44 9.49
CA LYS A 266 5.20 12.42 9.18
C LYS A 266 4.80 11.25 8.30
N ASN A 267 5.60 10.96 7.25
CA ASN A 267 5.37 9.82 6.34
C ASN A 267 6.67 9.48 5.59
N SER A 268 7.73 9.15 6.34
CA SER A 268 9.08 8.99 5.81
C SER A 268 9.36 7.55 5.40
N MET A 269 9.18 7.24 4.13
CA MET A 269 9.62 5.99 3.53
C MET A 269 10.88 6.25 2.69
N ARG A 270 11.93 5.48 2.93
CA ARG A 270 13.18 5.60 2.18
C ARG A 270 13.82 4.24 1.93
N TYR A 271 14.54 4.16 0.83
CA TYR A 271 15.39 3.02 0.53
C TYR A 271 16.74 3.47 -0.08
N GLU A 272 17.74 2.64 0.13
CA GLU A 272 19.01 2.65 -0.59
C GLU A 272 19.23 1.26 -1.18
N ILE A 273 19.43 1.20 -2.50
CA ILE A 273 19.71 -0.03 -3.25
C ILE A 273 21.14 0.05 -3.74
N ALA A 274 22.02 -0.78 -3.20
CA ALA A 274 23.44 -0.81 -3.56
C ALA A 274 23.75 -2.01 -4.44
N GLY A 275 24.27 -1.73 -5.63
CA GLY A 275 24.71 -2.71 -6.60
C GLY A 275 26.21 -2.62 -6.90
N GLU A 276 26.65 -3.52 -7.76
CA GLU A 276 28.07 -3.63 -8.19
C GLU A 276 28.59 -2.38 -8.88
N LYS A 277 27.74 -1.68 -9.65
CA LYS A 277 28.13 -0.54 -10.50
C LYS A 277 27.68 0.80 -9.95
N ALA A 278 26.57 0.84 -9.25
CA ALA A 278 25.95 2.07 -8.75
C ALA A 278 25.03 1.77 -7.55
N ALA A 279 24.68 2.83 -6.81
CA ALA A 279 23.65 2.80 -5.79
C ALA A 279 22.58 3.86 -6.08
N LEU A 280 21.36 3.60 -5.62
CA LEU A 280 20.23 4.53 -5.68
C LEU A 280 19.73 4.79 -4.27
N PHE A 281 19.39 6.05 -3.98
CA PHE A 281 18.66 6.42 -2.76
C PHE A 281 17.45 7.28 -3.11
N TRP A 282 16.31 6.99 -2.48
CA TRP A 282 15.09 7.76 -2.62
C TRP A 282 14.36 7.91 -1.28
N ASN A 283 13.61 9.01 -1.13
CA ASN A 283 12.86 9.36 0.09
C ASN A 283 11.50 9.95 -0.26
N SER A 284 10.41 9.46 0.34
CA SER A 284 9.05 9.92 0.11
C SER A 284 8.76 11.34 0.63
N GLU A 285 9.55 11.86 1.57
CA GLU A 285 9.43 13.25 2.06
C GLU A 285 10.11 14.26 1.11
N ASP A 286 10.90 13.77 0.13
CA ASP A 286 11.47 14.55 -0.98
C ASP A 286 11.40 13.70 -2.26
N PRO A 287 10.18 13.42 -2.78
CA PRO A 287 9.97 12.40 -3.79
C PRO A 287 10.45 12.80 -5.19
N ASP A 288 10.74 14.08 -5.40
CA ASP A 288 11.13 14.64 -6.69
C ASP A 288 12.65 14.55 -6.98
N GLN A 289 13.40 13.93 -6.06
CA GLN A 289 14.83 13.73 -6.16
C GLN A 289 15.21 12.27 -5.92
N MET A 290 16.19 11.77 -6.69
CA MET A 290 16.83 10.47 -6.47
C MET A 290 18.35 10.64 -6.57
N TRP A 291 19.05 10.27 -5.50
CA TRP A 291 20.52 10.23 -5.52
C TRP A 291 20.99 8.97 -6.24
N ILE A 292 22.01 9.14 -7.08
CA ILE A 292 22.69 8.07 -7.81
C ILE A 292 24.16 8.12 -7.46
N GLY A 293 24.64 7.09 -6.75
CA GLY A 293 26.02 6.97 -6.32
C GLY A 293 26.88 6.17 -7.29
N ARG A 294 28.08 6.67 -7.59
CA ARG A 294 29.06 5.99 -8.43
C ARG A 294 30.46 6.10 -7.81
N ARG A 295 31.23 5.01 -7.96
CA ARG A 295 32.64 5.03 -7.54
C ARG A 295 33.56 5.66 -8.61
N SER A 296 33.23 5.48 -9.88
CA SER A 296 34.08 5.87 -11.02
C SER A 296 33.81 7.28 -11.54
N GLY A 297 32.95 8.05 -10.87
CA GLY A 297 32.57 9.41 -11.26
C GLY A 297 31.86 10.14 -10.13
N PRO A 298 31.44 11.40 -10.36
CA PRO A 298 30.66 12.14 -9.37
C PRO A 298 29.29 11.49 -9.11
N ASN A 299 28.78 11.68 -7.90
CA ASN A 299 27.40 11.34 -7.60
C ASN A 299 26.46 12.34 -8.27
N GLU A 300 25.26 11.88 -8.63
CA GLU A 300 24.24 12.66 -9.31
C GLU A 300 22.97 12.77 -8.46
N ILE A 301 22.25 13.86 -8.61
CA ILE A 301 20.85 13.99 -8.16
C ILE A 301 19.98 14.02 -9.41
N LEU A 302 19.20 12.95 -9.62
CA LEU A 302 18.21 12.92 -10.69
C LEU A 302 16.96 13.64 -10.22
N MET A 303 16.60 14.72 -10.89
CA MET A 303 15.36 15.43 -10.66
C MET A 303 14.20 14.76 -11.40
N ARG A 304 13.00 14.81 -10.84
CA ARG A 304 11.78 14.37 -11.51
C ARG A 304 11.44 15.37 -12.64
N ASP A 305 11.91 15.06 -13.82
CA ASP A 305 11.63 15.82 -15.05
C ASP A 305 11.32 14.85 -16.19
N PRO A 306 10.25 15.09 -16.98
CA PRO A 306 9.89 14.20 -18.10
C PRO A 306 11.00 13.97 -19.12
N SER A 307 11.92 14.93 -19.28
CA SER A 307 13.03 14.83 -20.25
C SER A 307 14.19 13.96 -19.73
N LEU A 308 14.28 13.73 -18.42
CA LEU A 308 15.42 13.07 -17.78
C LEU A 308 15.15 11.61 -17.38
N VAL A 309 13.89 11.14 -17.48
CA VAL A 309 13.48 9.82 -16.99
C VAL A 309 13.02 8.90 -18.12
N SER A 310 12.98 7.61 -17.85
CA SER A 310 12.51 6.54 -18.73
C SER A 310 11.04 6.71 -19.16
N GLY A 311 10.62 5.96 -20.20
CA GLY A 311 9.26 5.98 -20.70
C GLY A 311 8.19 5.71 -19.63
N PRO A 312 8.29 4.63 -18.84
CA PRO A 312 7.35 4.33 -17.76
C PRO A 312 7.27 5.42 -16.69
N ALA A 313 8.41 5.96 -16.26
CA ALA A 313 8.46 7.07 -15.31
C ALA A 313 7.84 8.34 -15.89
N ARG A 314 8.18 8.69 -17.14
CA ARG A 314 7.60 9.83 -17.87
C ARG A 314 6.08 9.76 -17.97
N ALA A 315 5.53 8.58 -18.24
CA ALA A 315 4.08 8.38 -18.34
C ALA A 315 3.33 8.62 -17.00
N ALA A 316 4.04 8.55 -15.88
CA ALA A 316 3.50 8.82 -14.55
C ALA A 316 3.67 10.28 -14.09
N ILE A 317 4.33 11.15 -14.90
CA ILE A 317 4.47 12.57 -14.62
C ILE A 317 3.33 13.33 -15.32
N SER A 318 2.68 14.23 -14.60
CA SER A 318 1.55 15.01 -15.11
C SER A 318 1.86 16.49 -15.30
N VAL A 319 2.91 16.99 -14.64
CA VAL A 319 3.33 18.40 -14.67
C VAL A 319 4.85 18.50 -14.89
N PRO A 320 5.36 19.60 -15.47
CA PRO A 320 6.78 19.80 -15.67
C PRO A 320 7.59 19.73 -14.37
N GLY A 321 8.89 19.53 -14.48
CA GLY A 321 9.83 19.61 -13.36
C GLY A 321 9.68 20.91 -12.59
N GLY A 322 9.91 20.87 -11.26
CA GLY A 322 9.70 21.99 -10.35
C GLY A 322 8.26 22.22 -9.85
N HIS A 323 7.28 21.49 -10.40
CA HIS A 323 5.90 21.47 -9.88
C HIS A 323 5.72 20.19 -9.08
N ALA A 324 5.39 20.29 -7.79
CA ALA A 324 5.30 19.14 -6.91
C ALA A 324 4.23 18.13 -7.34
N GLU A 325 4.63 16.86 -7.43
CA GLU A 325 3.72 15.70 -7.50
C GLU A 325 4.04 14.78 -6.32
N GLY A 326 3.01 14.31 -5.61
CA GLY A 326 3.20 13.64 -4.34
C GLY A 326 2.30 12.43 -4.14
N TYR A 327 2.02 12.15 -2.86
CA TYR A 327 1.27 10.96 -2.44
C TYR A 327 -0.08 10.80 -3.16
N ALA A 328 -0.87 11.86 -3.31
CA ALA A 328 -2.17 11.81 -3.99
C ALA A 328 -2.03 11.46 -5.50
N ASP A 329 -0.93 11.81 -6.13
CA ASP A 329 -0.68 11.50 -7.54
C ASP A 329 -0.39 10.01 -7.75
N THR A 330 0.17 9.32 -6.77
CA THR A 330 0.45 7.89 -6.87
C THR A 330 -0.83 7.06 -7.03
N PHE A 331 -1.92 7.42 -6.35
CA PHE A 331 -3.23 6.79 -6.53
C PHE A 331 -3.78 7.02 -7.93
N LYS A 332 -3.75 8.27 -8.40
CA LYS A 332 -4.16 8.60 -9.77
C LYS A 332 -3.40 7.76 -10.80
N GLN A 333 -2.07 7.65 -10.67
CA GLN A 333 -1.25 6.90 -11.62
C GLN A 333 -1.49 5.39 -11.51
N HIS A 334 -1.65 4.86 -10.29
CA HIS A 334 -2.06 3.47 -10.09
C HIS A 334 -3.40 3.19 -10.79
N PHE A 335 -4.42 4.01 -10.58
CA PHE A 335 -5.74 3.79 -11.18
C PHE A 335 -5.72 4.00 -12.70
N ARG A 336 -4.92 4.92 -13.24
CA ARG A 336 -4.68 5.03 -14.68
C ARG A 336 -4.04 3.77 -15.25
N ALA A 337 -3.06 3.19 -14.57
CA ALA A 337 -2.44 1.94 -14.99
C ALA A 337 -3.44 0.78 -14.94
N PHE A 338 -4.23 0.67 -13.85
CA PHE A 338 -5.25 -0.35 -13.68
C PHE A 338 -6.34 -0.26 -14.75
N TYR A 339 -6.98 0.90 -14.91
CA TYR A 339 -8.04 1.07 -15.89
C TYR A 339 -7.56 1.10 -17.33
N GLY A 340 -6.31 1.50 -17.57
CA GLY A 340 -5.66 1.33 -18.86
C GLY A 340 -5.46 -0.14 -19.24
N TYR A 341 -5.13 -0.98 -18.26
CA TYR A 341 -5.04 -2.43 -18.44
C TYR A 341 -6.43 -3.05 -18.70
N VAL A 342 -7.43 -2.70 -17.89
CA VAL A 342 -8.82 -3.13 -18.09
C VAL A 342 -9.34 -2.74 -19.48
N ALA A 343 -9.11 -1.50 -19.89
CA ALA A 343 -9.58 -1.00 -21.19
C ALA A 343 -8.92 -1.69 -22.40
N LYS A 344 -7.69 -2.18 -22.25
CA LYS A 344 -7.02 -2.99 -23.29
C LYS A 344 -7.63 -4.38 -23.43
N GLY A 345 -8.17 -4.94 -22.35
CA GLY A 345 -8.78 -6.27 -22.35
C GLY A 345 -7.80 -7.44 -22.56
N ASP A 346 -6.49 -7.18 -22.61
CA ASP A 346 -5.45 -8.22 -22.71
C ASP A 346 -4.98 -8.63 -21.31
N PHE A 347 -5.79 -9.44 -20.65
CA PHE A 347 -5.51 -9.94 -19.28
C PHE A 347 -4.43 -11.04 -19.23
N LYS A 348 -3.83 -11.42 -20.38
CA LYS A 348 -2.66 -12.29 -20.42
C LYS A 348 -1.35 -11.52 -20.32
N ALA A 349 -1.37 -10.22 -20.63
CA ALA A 349 -0.20 -9.37 -20.46
C ALA A 349 0.13 -9.20 -18.97
N PRO A 350 1.43 -9.02 -18.61
CA PRO A 350 1.81 -8.72 -17.23
C PRO A 350 1.07 -7.47 -16.70
N ALA A 351 0.48 -7.58 -15.51
CA ALA A 351 -0.20 -6.46 -14.88
C ALA A 351 0.82 -5.35 -14.52
N PRO A 352 0.54 -4.08 -14.84
CA PRO A 352 1.43 -2.96 -14.51
C PRO A 352 1.25 -2.43 -13.07
N PHE A 353 0.55 -3.17 -12.22
CA PHE A 353 0.21 -2.82 -10.83
C PHE A 353 0.44 -4.03 -9.91
N ALA A 354 0.35 -3.82 -8.60
CA ALA A 354 0.41 -4.92 -7.63
C ALA A 354 -0.84 -5.79 -7.72
N THR A 355 -0.65 -7.09 -7.96
CA THR A 355 -1.71 -8.10 -8.10
C THR A 355 -2.10 -8.68 -6.74
N PHE A 356 -3.08 -9.58 -6.72
CA PHE A 356 -3.41 -10.35 -5.52
C PHE A 356 -2.29 -11.30 -5.09
N GLU A 357 -1.46 -11.80 -6.05
CA GLU A 357 -0.24 -12.54 -5.71
C GLU A 357 0.77 -11.68 -4.96
N ASP A 358 0.95 -10.43 -5.38
CA ASP A 358 1.78 -9.46 -4.65
C ASP A 358 1.22 -9.24 -3.24
N GLY A 359 -0.11 -9.03 -3.11
CA GLY A 359 -0.76 -8.87 -1.81
C GLY A 359 -0.62 -10.11 -0.91
N HIS A 360 -0.71 -11.30 -1.47
CA HIS A 360 -0.48 -12.56 -0.75
C HIS A 360 0.96 -12.65 -0.24
N ARG A 361 1.95 -12.37 -1.08
CA ARG A 361 3.36 -12.34 -0.69
C ARG A 361 3.61 -11.45 0.52
N GLU A 362 3.03 -10.26 0.55
CA GLU A 362 3.21 -9.32 1.66
C GLU A 362 2.58 -9.84 2.97
N VAL A 363 1.44 -10.53 2.90
CA VAL A 363 0.82 -11.15 4.09
C VAL A 363 1.66 -12.34 4.58
N VAL A 364 2.21 -13.17 3.69
CA VAL A 364 3.14 -14.25 4.05
C VAL A 364 4.40 -13.68 4.73
N LEU A 365 4.94 -12.56 4.24
CA LEU A 365 6.07 -11.88 4.88
C LEU A 365 5.72 -11.36 6.28
N CYS A 366 4.52 -10.80 6.48
CA CYS A 366 4.04 -10.40 7.81
C CYS A 366 3.98 -11.60 8.78
N GLU A 367 3.44 -12.73 8.34
CA GLU A 367 3.41 -13.95 9.17
C GLU A 367 4.81 -14.46 9.51
N ALA A 368 5.75 -14.42 8.56
CA ALA A 368 7.15 -14.76 8.79
C ALA A 368 7.84 -13.80 9.78
N VAL A 369 7.57 -12.49 9.70
CA VAL A 369 8.06 -11.50 10.66
C VAL A 369 7.58 -11.83 12.08
N LEU A 370 6.29 -12.11 12.26
CA LEU A 370 5.74 -12.48 13.56
C LEU A 370 6.33 -13.81 14.09
N ALA A 371 6.47 -14.80 13.22
CA ALA A 371 7.08 -16.09 13.56
C ALA A 371 8.54 -15.95 13.98
N SER A 372 9.31 -15.10 13.27
CA SER A 372 10.71 -14.79 13.58
C SER A 372 10.85 -14.12 14.95
N HIS A 373 10.05 -13.10 15.22
CA HIS A 373 10.04 -12.42 16.51
C HIS A 373 9.75 -13.39 17.67
N ARG A 374 8.71 -14.24 17.53
CA ARG A 374 8.35 -15.25 18.55
C ARG A 374 9.43 -16.29 18.75
N LYS A 375 10.07 -16.74 17.66
CA LYS A 375 11.17 -17.70 17.68
C LYS A 375 12.49 -17.08 18.17
N ARG A 376 12.61 -15.73 18.13
CA ARG A 376 13.86 -14.96 18.40
C ARG A 376 15.01 -15.38 17.48
N GLY A 377 14.73 -15.52 16.19
CA GLY A 377 15.74 -15.96 15.23
C GLY A 377 15.26 -16.02 13.80
N TRP A 378 16.15 -16.44 12.92
CA TRP A 378 15.86 -16.56 11.48
C TRP A 378 14.76 -17.58 11.20
N VAL A 379 13.88 -17.21 10.27
CA VAL A 379 12.86 -18.09 9.69
C VAL A 379 12.92 -18.02 8.17
N GLU A 380 12.66 -19.15 7.52
CA GLU A 380 12.44 -19.22 6.08
C GLU A 380 11.08 -18.63 5.74
N VAL A 381 10.98 -17.94 4.60
CA VAL A 381 9.72 -17.41 4.09
C VAL A 381 9.09 -18.48 3.19
N PRO A 382 7.86 -18.93 3.47
CA PRO A 382 7.14 -19.86 2.59
C PRO A 382 7.02 -19.30 1.16
N ARG A 383 7.13 -20.20 0.17
CA ARG A 383 6.95 -19.86 -1.26
C ARG A 383 5.50 -19.92 -1.67
#